data_156829b89a58c5588fe876a1000c07c3
#
_entry.id   156829b89a58c5588fe876a1000c07c3
#
_cell.length_a   1.000
_cell.length_b   1.000
_cell.length_c   1.000
_cell.angle_alpha   90.00
_cell.angle_beta   90.00
_cell.angle_gamma   90.00
#
_symmetry.space_group_name_H-M   'P 1'
#
loop_
_entity.id
_entity.type
_entity.pdbx_description
1 polymer ?
#
loop_
_entity_poly.entity_id
_entity_poly.type
_entity_poly.pdbx_seq_one_letter_code
_entity_poly.pdbx_strand_id
1 'polypeptide(L)'
;PNHPELTRTNEMWHLATPITGTLRDKNMSALELALNLHPTPAVCGTPLHAAEDLISSVETDRGFYSGAVGWCTSDGDGEYMVAIRCAEIAAGGASARAWAGGGIVASSSADKELAETTAKLRTIMRALGLQ
;
A
#
# COMPACT_ATOMS: atom_id res chain seq x y z
N PRO A 1 10.79 -20.12 5.70
CA PRO A 1 10.03 -18.89 5.78
C PRO A 1 10.23 -18.27 7.14
N ASN A 2 10.61 -17.02 7.18
CA ASN A 2 10.74 -16.28 8.42
C ASN A 2 9.34 -16.14 9.05
N HIS A 3 9.27 -16.23 10.37
CA HIS A 3 8.01 -15.98 11.07
C HIS A 3 7.64 -14.50 10.98
N PRO A 4 6.33 -14.17 10.95
CA PRO A 4 5.90 -12.80 11.03
C PRO A 4 6.44 -12.13 12.30
N GLU A 5 6.94 -10.92 12.17
CA GLU A 5 7.44 -10.10 13.26
C GLU A 5 6.50 -8.92 13.52
N LEU A 6 6.28 -8.61 14.79
CA LEU A 6 5.46 -7.48 15.16
C LEU A 6 6.32 -6.21 15.14
N THR A 7 6.08 -5.37 14.15
CA THR A 7 6.78 -4.09 13.97
C THR A 7 5.88 -2.95 14.41
N ARG A 8 6.43 -2.01 15.17
CA ARG A 8 5.71 -0.83 15.64
C ARG A 8 6.13 0.41 14.87
N THR A 9 5.14 1.13 14.35
CA THR A 9 5.28 2.55 14.01
C THR A 9 4.72 3.40 15.15
N ASN A 10 4.88 4.73 15.08
CA ASN A 10 4.36 5.62 16.13
C ASN A 10 2.85 5.48 16.38
N GLU A 11 2.09 5.07 15.37
CA GLU A 11 0.62 5.06 15.40
C GLU A 11 0.03 3.65 15.42
N MET A 12 0.76 2.65 14.92
CA MET A 12 0.18 1.32 14.68
C MET A 12 1.21 0.20 14.83
N TRP A 13 0.70 -0.98 15.16
CA TRP A 13 1.43 -2.22 15.06
C TRP A 13 1.19 -2.86 13.70
N HIS A 14 2.25 -3.40 13.10
CA HIS A 14 2.22 -4.13 11.85
C HIS A 14 2.81 -5.51 12.04
N LEU A 15 2.15 -6.50 11.45
CA LEU A 15 2.73 -7.81 11.29
C LEU A 15 3.50 -7.82 9.96
N ALA A 16 4.81 -7.94 10.02
CA ALA A 16 5.70 -7.93 8.87
C ALA A 16 6.45 -9.25 8.75
N THR A 17 6.67 -9.71 7.55
CA THR A 17 7.52 -10.89 7.27
C THR A 17 8.63 -10.46 6.32
N PRO A 18 9.88 -10.35 6.79
CA PRO A 18 11.01 -10.10 5.90
C PRO A 18 11.24 -11.34 5.02
N ILE A 19 11.31 -11.12 3.71
CA ILE A 19 11.58 -12.17 2.72
C ILE A 19 12.83 -11.78 1.98
N THR A 20 13.84 -12.63 2.03
CA THR A 20 15.10 -12.44 1.32
C THR A 20 15.34 -13.58 0.34
N GLY A 21 16.02 -13.29 -0.74
CA GLY A 21 16.33 -14.30 -1.76
C GLY A 21 17.35 -13.82 -2.76
N THR A 22 17.71 -14.71 -3.69
CA THR A 22 18.56 -14.38 -4.81
C THR A 22 17.75 -14.52 -6.09
N LEU A 23 17.80 -13.51 -6.95
CA LEU A 23 17.15 -13.54 -8.25
C LEU A 23 17.75 -14.68 -9.12
N ARG A 24 16.87 -15.45 -9.76
CA ARG A 24 17.27 -16.49 -10.73
C ARG A 24 17.85 -15.86 -11.99
N ASP A 25 17.15 -14.85 -12.50
CA ASP A 25 17.66 -13.98 -13.56
C ASP A 25 18.37 -12.78 -12.92
N LYS A 26 19.66 -12.74 -13.01
CA LYS A 26 20.49 -11.68 -12.43
C LYS A 26 20.41 -10.36 -13.20
N ASN A 27 19.82 -10.35 -14.39
CA ASN A 27 19.60 -9.14 -15.17
C ASN A 27 18.25 -8.47 -14.84
N MET A 28 17.39 -9.12 -14.05
CA MET A 28 16.11 -8.54 -13.63
C MET A 28 16.36 -7.34 -12.73
N SER A 29 15.86 -6.19 -13.14
CA SER A 29 15.93 -4.94 -12.36
C SER A 29 14.94 -4.93 -11.18
N ALA A 30 15.18 -4.04 -10.22
CA ALA A 30 14.26 -3.79 -9.12
C ALA A 30 12.88 -3.33 -9.62
N LEU A 31 12.83 -2.59 -10.73
CA LEU A 31 11.56 -2.18 -11.35
C LEU A 31 10.78 -3.39 -11.88
N GLU A 32 11.43 -4.28 -12.63
CA GLU A 32 10.77 -5.49 -13.15
C GLU A 32 10.31 -6.40 -12.03
N LEU A 33 11.09 -6.52 -10.96
CA LEU A 33 10.69 -7.27 -9.77
C LEU A 33 9.46 -6.63 -9.11
N ALA A 34 9.44 -5.32 -8.94
CA ALA A 34 8.30 -4.59 -8.39
C ALA A 34 7.04 -4.80 -9.23
N LEU A 35 7.13 -4.70 -10.56
CA LEU A 35 6.01 -4.94 -11.48
C LEU A 35 5.49 -6.39 -11.42
N ASN A 36 6.37 -7.36 -11.23
CA ASN A 36 5.98 -8.77 -11.08
C ASN A 36 5.30 -9.08 -9.74
N LEU A 37 5.60 -8.30 -8.70
CA LEU A 37 5.04 -8.50 -7.36
C LEU A 37 3.78 -7.66 -7.13
N HIS A 38 3.55 -6.64 -7.93
CA HIS A 38 2.43 -5.72 -7.77
C HIS A 38 1.26 -6.07 -8.72
N PRO A 39 -0.01 -5.90 -8.31
CA PRO A 39 -0.45 -5.52 -6.97
C PRO A 39 -0.34 -6.67 -5.97
N THR A 40 0.07 -6.34 -4.76
CA THR A 40 0.14 -7.34 -3.69
C THR A 40 -1.25 -7.65 -3.11
N PRO A 41 -1.49 -8.84 -2.54
CA PRO A 41 -2.75 -9.16 -1.87
C PRO A 41 -3.13 -8.16 -0.77
N ALA A 42 -2.14 -7.53 -0.15
CA ALA A 42 -2.37 -6.56 0.93
C ALA A 42 -3.09 -5.28 0.48
N VAL A 43 -3.03 -4.94 -0.80
CA VAL A 43 -3.65 -3.71 -1.35
C VAL A 43 -4.71 -3.98 -2.41
N CYS A 44 -4.74 -5.18 -2.96
CA CYS A 44 -5.73 -5.62 -3.92
C CYS A 44 -6.65 -6.69 -3.31
N GLY A 45 -6.12 -7.87 -3.08
CA GLY A 45 -6.86 -9.00 -2.52
C GLY A 45 -6.46 -10.34 -3.14
N THR A 46 -7.14 -11.40 -2.72
CA THR A 46 -6.94 -12.76 -3.22
C THR A 46 -8.28 -13.47 -3.38
N PRO A 47 -8.58 -14.12 -4.54
CA PRO A 47 -7.78 -14.21 -5.76
C PRO A 47 -7.67 -12.86 -6.50
N LEU A 48 -6.52 -12.60 -7.13
CA LEU A 48 -6.20 -11.29 -7.70
C LEU A 48 -7.29 -10.74 -8.64
N HIS A 49 -7.61 -11.46 -9.71
CA HIS A 49 -8.58 -10.97 -10.72
C HIS A 49 -9.97 -10.73 -10.13
N ALA A 50 -10.45 -11.60 -9.24
CA ALA A 50 -11.75 -11.40 -8.59
C ALA A 50 -11.75 -10.16 -7.69
N ALA A 51 -10.63 -9.87 -7.03
CA ALA A 51 -10.46 -8.67 -6.21
C ALA A 51 -10.40 -7.40 -7.09
N GLU A 52 -9.68 -7.44 -8.21
CA GLU A 52 -9.61 -6.33 -9.16
C GLU A 52 -10.99 -5.99 -9.74
N ASP A 53 -11.74 -7.00 -10.16
CA ASP A 53 -13.10 -6.82 -10.67
C ASP A 53 -14.02 -6.20 -9.62
N LEU A 54 -13.96 -6.69 -8.38
CA LEU A 54 -14.76 -6.16 -7.30
C LEU A 54 -14.40 -4.70 -6.99
N ILE A 55 -13.11 -4.40 -6.82
CA ILE A 55 -12.61 -3.04 -6.54
C ILE A 55 -13.08 -2.09 -7.64
N SER A 56 -12.91 -2.47 -8.89
CA SER A 56 -13.31 -1.66 -10.05
C SER A 56 -14.82 -1.41 -10.12
N SER A 57 -15.63 -2.31 -9.54
CA SER A 57 -17.10 -2.18 -9.53
C SER A 57 -17.63 -1.30 -8.40
N VAL A 58 -16.90 -1.15 -7.29
CA VAL A 58 -17.40 -0.49 -6.07
C VAL A 58 -16.61 0.75 -5.68
N GLU A 59 -15.39 0.92 -6.17
CA GLU A 59 -14.54 2.07 -5.84
C GLU A 59 -14.41 3.04 -7.02
N THR A 60 -14.13 4.29 -6.70
CA THR A 60 -13.66 5.27 -7.69
C THR A 60 -12.19 5.00 -8.03
N ASP A 61 -11.72 5.57 -9.15
CA ASP A 61 -10.32 5.47 -9.55
C ASP A 61 -9.38 5.85 -8.38
N ARG A 62 -8.47 4.94 -8.08
CA ARG A 62 -7.49 5.07 -6.99
C ARG A 62 -6.33 6.00 -7.34
N GLY A 63 -6.14 6.31 -8.63
CA GLY A 63 -4.97 7.05 -9.08
C GLY A 63 -3.67 6.38 -8.64
N PHE A 64 -2.82 7.09 -7.90
CA PHE A 64 -1.58 6.54 -7.34
C PHE A 64 -1.76 5.72 -6.06
N TYR A 65 -2.93 5.82 -5.41
CA TYR A 65 -3.20 5.05 -4.20
C TYR A 65 -3.19 3.55 -4.49
N SER A 66 -2.51 2.78 -3.67
CA SER A 66 -2.23 1.35 -3.83
C SER A 66 -1.27 1.01 -4.98
N GLY A 67 -0.73 1.98 -5.69
CA GLY A 67 0.34 1.78 -6.65
C GLY A 67 1.69 1.52 -5.98
N ALA A 68 2.76 1.63 -6.74
CA ALA A 68 4.12 1.54 -6.23
C ALA A 68 4.90 2.83 -6.55
N VAL A 69 5.74 3.25 -5.64
CA VAL A 69 6.65 4.39 -5.81
C VAL A 69 8.05 3.97 -5.42
N GLY A 70 9.04 4.40 -6.18
CA GLY A 70 10.42 4.01 -5.92
C GLY A 70 11.40 4.61 -6.90
N TRP A 71 12.58 4.08 -6.91
CA TRP A 71 13.67 4.47 -7.80
C TRP A 71 14.42 3.22 -8.28
N CYS A 72 15.06 3.34 -9.43
CA CYS A 72 15.90 2.30 -10.01
C CYS A 72 17.12 2.98 -10.65
N THR A 73 18.28 2.41 -10.43
CA THR A 73 19.54 2.86 -11.06
C THR A 73 19.73 2.23 -12.44
N SER A 74 20.70 2.71 -13.19
CA SER A 74 21.01 2.20 -14.54
C SER A 74 21.54 0.77 -14.56
N ASP A 75 22.07 0.28 -13.44
CA ASP A 75 22.54 -1.09 -13.24
C ASP A 75 21.47 -2.02 -12.66
N GLY A 76 20.25 -1.51 -12.47
CA GLY A 76 19.06 -2.29 -12.10
C GLY A 76 18.78 -2.36 -10.60
N ASP A 77 19.66 -1.83 -9.76
CA ASP A 77 19.40 -1.70 -8.33
C ASP A 77 18.28 -0.70 -8.05
N GLY A 78 17.54 -0.89 -6.98
CA GLY A 78 16.45 0.02 -6.67
C GLY A 78 15.67 -0.37 -5.42
N GLU A 79 14.74 0.50 -5.05
CA GLU A 79 13.84 0.31 -3.93
C GLU A 79 12.44 0.79 -4.31
N TYR A 80 11.44 -0.01 -3.99
CA TYR A 80 10.03 0.30 -4.24
C TYR A 80 9.20 0.07 -2.98
N MET A 81 8.24 0.94 -2.75
CA MET A 81 7.25 0.79 -1.69
C MET A 81 5.83 0.96 -2.24
N VAL A 82 4.87 0.35 -1.57
CA VAL A 82 3.46 0.50 -1.91
C VAL A 82 2.98 1.89 -1.49
N ALA A 83 2.31 2.60 -2.41
CA ALA A 83 1.79 3.94 -2.18
C ALA A 83 0.49 3.87 -1.36
N ILE A 84 0.63 3.72 -0.06
CA ILE A 84 -0.45 3.77 0.93
C ILE A 84 -0.20 4.92 1.92
N ARG A 85 -1.24 5.34 2.64
CA ARG A 85 -1.14 6.48 3.57
C ARG A 85 -0.59 7.71 2.88
N CYS A 86 -1.09 7.97 1.68
CA CYS A 86 -0.67 9.05 0.82
C CYS A 86 -1.78 10.10 0.68
N ALA A 87 -1.40 11.27 0.24
CA ALA A 87 -2.31 12.33 -0.13
C ALA A 87 -1.88 12.96 -1.44
N GLU A 88 -2.86 13.34 -2.24
CA GLU A 88 -2.68 14.17 -3.42
C GLU A 88 -2.91 15.62 -3.03
N ILE A 89 -1.96 16.46 -3.34
CA ILE A 89 -2.06 17.92 -3.11
C ILE A 89 -2.48 18.57 -4.42
N ALA A 90 -3.57 19.31 -4.40
CA ALA A 90 -4.02 20.04 -5.58
C ALA A 90 -2.99 21.10 -6.02
N ALA A 91 -2.94 21.38 -7.31
CA ALA A 91 -2.11 22.43 -7.86
C ALA A 91 -2.43 23.76 -7.14
N GLY A 92 -1.39 24.38 -6.57
CA GLY A 92 -1.55 25.60 -5.75
C GLY A 92 -1.69 25.37 -4.25
N GLY A 93 -1.74 24.09 -3.79
CA GLY A 93 -1.67 23.75 -2.36
C GLY A 93 -2.92 24.04 -1.53
N ALA A 94 -4.03 24.47 -2.15
CA ALA A 94 -5.24 24.89 -1.44
C ALA A 94 -6.08 23.72 -0.90
N SER A 95 -5.91 22.52 -1.41
CA SER A 95 -6.64 21.34 -0.97
C SER A 95 -5.80 20.07 -1.11
N ALA A 96 -6.16 19.06 -0.32
CA ALA A 96 -5.55 17.73 -0.40
C ALA A 96 -6.65 16.68 -0.34
N ARG A 97 -6.42 15.56 -1.04
CA ARG A 97 -7.22 14.34 -0.94
C ARG A 97 -6.35 13.25 -0.35
N ALA A 98 -6.77 12.65 0.74
CA ALA A 98 -6.10 11.55 1.39
C ALA A 98 -6.87 10.24 1.22
N TRP A 99 -6.15 9.13 1.20
CA TRP A 99 -6.71 7.80 1.10
C TRP A 99 -6.29 6.92 2.27
N ALA A 100 -7.23 6.12 2.74
CA ALA A 100 -6.98 5.01 3.63
C ALA A 100 -7.95 3.87 3.29
N GLY A 101 -7.50 2.65 3.51
CA GLY A 101 -8.31 1.46 3.28
C GLY A 101 -7.96 0.33 4.26
N GLY A 102 -8.79 -0.67 4.31
CA GLY A 102 -8.61 -1.90 5.07
C GLY A 102 -8.83 -3.13 4.21
N GLY A 103 -8.31 -4.27 4.65
CA GLY A 103 -8.56 -5.56 4.02
C GLY A 103 -9.89 -6.13 4.51
N ILE A 104 -10.85 -6.28 3.63
CA ILE A 104 -12.16 -6.84 3.96
C ILE A 104 -12.12 -8.36 3.86
N VAL A 105 -12.51 -9.03 4.91
CA VAL A 105 -12.60 -10.49 5.01
C VAL A 105 -13.97 -10.90 5.55
N ALA A 106 -14.31 -12.19 5.49
CA ALA A 106 -15.61 -12.70 5.90
C ALA A 106 -15.98 -12.36 7.35
N SER A 107 -15.01 -12.14 8.22
CA SER A 107 -15.21 -11.74 9.63
C SER A 107 -15.19 -10.24 9.88
N SER A 108 -14.98 -9.43 8.84
CA SER A 108 -14.98 -7.95 8.96
C SER A 108 -16.35 -7.43 9.37
N SER A 109 -16.35 -6.38 10.16
CA SER A 109 -17.57 -5.62 10.49
C SER A 109 -17.39 -4.15 10.12
N ALA A 110 -18.43 -3.53 9.58
CA ALA A 110 -18.37 -2.15 9.07
C ALA A 110 -17.82 -1.16 10.11
N ASP A 111 -18.27 -1.26 11.36
CA ASP A 111 -17.82 -0.33 12.42
C ASP A 111 -16.33 -0.47 12.73
N LYS A 112 -15.82 -1.70 12.74
CA LYS A 112 -14.39 -1.96 12.99
C LYS A 112 -13.52 -1.46 11.82
N GLU A 113 -13.93 -1.73 10.59
CA GLU A 113 -13.23 -1.27 9.39
C GLU A 113 -13.23 0.26 9.28
N LEU A 114 -14.34 0.91 9.62
CA LEU A 114 -14.44 2.36 9.69
C LEU A 114 -13.51 2.94 10.76
N ALA A 115 -13.45 2.34 11.93
CA ALA A 115 -12.56 2.77 13.00
C ALA A 115 -11.09 2.62 12.59
N GLU A 116 -10.73 1.53 11.92
CA GLU A 116 -9.38 1.25 11.43
C GLU A 116 -8.97 2.26 10.34
N THR A 117 -9.80 2.50 9.33
CA THR A 117 -9.51 3.47 8.27
C THR A 117 -9.40 4.88 8.81
N THR A 118 -10.25 5.26 9.78
CA THR A 118 -10.16 6.52 10.49
C THR A 118 -8.82 6.67 11.22
N ALA A 119 -8.36 5.62 11.89
CA ALA A 119 -7.05 5.63 12.56
C ALA A 119 -5.90 5.77 11.56
N LYS A 120 -5.99 5.11 10.40
CA LYS A 120 -4.99 5.21 9.32
C LYS A 120 -4.91 6.63 8.73
N LEU A 121 -6.03 7.31 8.58
CA LEU A 121 -6.07 8.70 8.09
C LEU A 121 -5.39 9.69 9.04
N ARG A 122 -5.38 9.44 10.35
CA ARG A 122 -4.74 10.34 11.33
C ARG A 122 -3.27 10.60 11.03
N THR A 123 -2.54 9.62 10.51
CA THR A 123 -1.13 9.80 10.14
C THR A 123 -0.97 10.91 9.10
N ILE A 124 -1.83 10.90 8.08
CA ILE A 124 -1.81 11.90 6.99
C ILE A 124 -2.32 13.24 7.49
N MET A 125 -3.40 13.25 8.26
CA MET A 125 -3.95 14.48 8.85
C MET A 125 -2.91 15.21 9.68
N ARG A 126 -2.14 14.50 10.49
CA ARG A 126 -1.03 15.08 11.25
C ARG A 126 0.09 15.63 10.36
N ALA A 127 0.47 14.88 9.31
CA ALA A 127 1.47 15.34 8.36
C ALA A 127 1.06 16.62 7.61
N LEU A 128 -0.25 16.82 7.43
CA LEU A 128 -0.82 18.03 6.83
C LEU A 128 -1.11 19.14 7.87
N GLY A 129 -0.75 18.93 9.14
CA GLY A 129 -1.02 19.91 10.21
C GLY A 129 -2.50 20.00 10.62
N LEU A 130 -3.31 19.02 10.22
CA LEU A 130 -4.73 18.93 10.54
C LEU A 130 -4.91 17.98 11.74
N GLN A 131 -5.43 18.44 12.85
CA GLN A 131 -5.76 17.63 14.04
C GLN A 131 -7.26 17.62 14.30
#